data_1ef4cbe224464434acc813361e60abd6
#
_entry.id   1ef4cbe224464434acc813361e60abd6
#
_cell.length_a   1.000
_cell.length_b   1.000
_cell.length_c   1.000
_cell.angle_alpha   90.00
_cell.angle_beta   90.00
_cell.angle_gamma   90.00
#
_symmetry.space_group_name_H-M   'P 1'
#
loop_
_entity.id
_entity.type
_entity.pdbx_description
1 polymer ?
#
loop_
_entity_poly.entity_id
_entity_poly.type
_entity_poly.pdbx_seq_one_letter_code
_entity_poly.pdbx_strand_id
1 'polypeptide(L)'
;MIESLPSQNLNTPSSRTGLPHVLLVVDQFPRVLGGGERIVLKLASLLPSYGFRVSILTFFIHPESTVSNSVPCPLYVLPLQRTYDFKAIKAALHLRRFIRKQHVQIVQTFFESSDIWAGAVTKLFSRAKLIWSRRDMGILRGRKHHVAYRMLAHLPDAVFAVSEQVRKHCVEVDRVDADRVHTIYNGLDLSTDPAERTMDPARAIVATVGNIRRVKGHDVLIRAAALVVQRFPGVRFSIAGAVLEQAYFDELNQLLDTLDLSDKFEFAGNIMDLPQYLTGADIFVLPSRSEGFSNALIEAMAAGLPVIASDVGGNGEAIQEDVNGFLIPSEDPGALAEALIKVLSDPERGRRMGIEGRALAAKHFTTEAMMSKTVGIYQELLNRTSQDR
;
A
#
# COMPACT_ATOMS: atom_id res chain seq x y z
N MET A 1 26.30 5.69 -13.53
CA MET A 1 25.49 6.36 -14.57
C MET A 1 24.04 6.00 -14.33
N ILE A 2 23.11 6.80 -14.75
CA ILE A 2 21.69 6.41 -14.76
C ILE A 2 21.47 5.64 -16.06
N GLU A 3 21.05 4.39 -15.93
CA GLU A 3 20.79 3.50 -17.05
C GLU A 3 19.30 3.48 -17.34
N SER A 4 18.94 3.64 -18.62
CA SER A 4 17.56 3.45 -19.07
C SER A 4 17.38 1.99 -19.44
N LEU A 5 16.38 1.32 -18.87
CA LEU A 5 15.96 0.03 -19.37
C LEU A 5 15.14 0.23 -20.67
N PRO A 6 15.33 -0.64 -21.68
CA PRO A 6 14.52 -0.56 -22.88
C PRO A 6 13.04 -0.79 -22.52
N SER A 7 12.22 0.24 -22.68
CA SER A 7 10.76 0.10 -22.62
C SER A 7 10.32 -0.66 -23.87
N GLN A 8 9.80 -1.87 -23.69
CA GLN A 8 9.17 -2.58 -24.80
C GLN A 8 7.90 -1.83 -25.20
N ASN A 9 7.87 -1.37 -26.48
CA ASN A 9 6.69 -0.90 -27.22
C ASN A 9 5.76 0.08 -26.49
N LEU A 10 6.27 1.21 -26.06
CA LEU A 10 5.42 2.36 -25.85
C LEU A 10 5.49 3.25 -27.08
N ASN A 11 4.40 3.28 -27.87
CA ASN A 11 4.04 4.42 -28.69
C ASN A 11 3.83 5.63 -27.77
N THR A 12 4.88 6.07 -27.10
CA THR A 12 4.88 7.34 -26.39
C THR A 12 4.98 8.41 -27.45
N PRO A 13 4.01 9.31 -27.55
CA PRO A 13 4.18 10.49 -28.37
C PRO A 13 5.36 11.27 -27.81
N SER A 14 6.51 11.10 -28.44
CA SER A 14 7.80 11.75 -28.10
C SER A 14 7.78 13.29 -28.30
N SER A 15 6.61 13.91 -28.43
CA SER A 15 6.48 15.32 -28.80
C SER A 15 5.48 16.15 -27.97
N ARG A 16 5.17 15.76 -26.72
CA ARG A 16 4.49 16.69 -25.81
C ARG A 16 5.52 17.51 -25.02
N THR A 17 6.30 18.32 -25.72
CA THR A 17 7.09 19.42 -25.16
C THR A 17 6.12 20.41 -24.52
N GLY A 18 6.17 20.56 -23.18
CA GLY A 18 5.33 21.52 -22.43
C GLY A 18 4.61 20.95 -21.21
N LEU A 19 4.41 19.63 -21.13
CA LEU A 19 3.76 19.05 -19.96
C LEU A 19 4.69 18.98 -18.75
N PRO A 20 4.18 19.25 -17.53
CA PRO A 20 4.96 19.10 -16.30
C PRO A 20 5.46 17.67 -16.13
N HIS A 21 6.72 17.52 -15.70
CA HIS A 21 7.35 16.22 -15.53
C HIS A 21 7.43 15.82 -14.06
N VAL A 22 6.82 14.68 -13.74
CA VAL A 22 6.86 14.02 -12.43
C VAL A 22 7.86 12.87 -12.47
N LEU A 23 8.82 12.86 -11.54
CA LEU A 23 9.73 11.76 -11.29
C LEU A 23 9.29 11.02 -10.03
N LEU A 24 8.86 9.77 -10.16
CA LEU A 24 8.55 8.89 -9.05
C LEU A 24 9.83 8.14 -8.66
N VAL A 25 10.28 8.29 -7.42
CA VAL A 25 11.53 7.67 -6.93
C VAL A 25 11.19 6.58 -5.92
N VAL A 26 11.64 5.36 -6.19
CA VAL A 26 11.38 4.15 -5.41
C VAL A 26 12.71 3.53 -4.98
N ASP A 27 12.81 3.05 -3.73
CA ASP A 27 14.05 2.42 -3.26
C ASP A 27 14.39 1.19 -4.09
N GLN A 28 13.41 0.32 -4.31
CA GLN A 28 13.60 -0.91 -5.08
C GLN A 28 12.30 -1.47 -5.64
N PHE A 29 12.43 -2.30 -6.66
CA PHE A 29 11.39 -3.22 -7.09
C PHE A 29 11.79 -4.64 -6.68
N PRO A 30 11.13 -5.21 -5.66
CA PRO A 30 11.39 -6.55 -5.17
C PRO A 30 10.90 -7.63 -6.16
N ARG A 31 11.18 -8.90 -5.86
CA ARG A 31 10.65 -10.05 -6.61
C ARG A 31 9.11 -10.05 -6.64
N VAL A 32 8.48 -9.82 -5.47
CA VAL A 32 7.03 -9.72 -5.30
C VAL A 32 6.68 -8.31 -4.90
N LEU A 33 5.87 -7.63 -5.72
CA LEU A 33 5.50 -6.24 -5.50
C LEU A 33 4.58 -6.11 -4.28
N GLY A 34 4.93 -5.20 -3.39
CA GLY A 34 4.09 -4.79 -2.27
C GLY A 34 3.05 -3.74 -2.67
N GLY A 35 2.25 -3.31 -1.68
CA GLY A 35 1.24 -2.26 -1.89
C GLY A 35 1.83 -0.92 -2.32
N GLY A 36 3.02 -0.56 -1.82
CA GLY A 36 3.71 0.68 -2.17
C GLY A 36 4.12 0.73 -3.63
N GLU A 37 4.78 -0.31 -4.13
CA GLU A 37 5.24 -0.40 -5.52
C GLU A 37 4.05 -0.45 -6.50
N ARG A 38 2.97 -1.14 -6.15
CA ARG A 38 1.73 -1.16 -6.96
C ARG A 38 1.14 0.24 -7.13
N ILE A 39 1.16 1.07 -6.09
CA ILE A 39 0.69 2.46 -6.19
C ILE A 39 1.61 3.31 -7.07
N VAL A 40 2.93 3.12 -7.03
CA VAL A 40 3.85 3.81 -7.95
C VAL A 40 3.51 3.49 -9.39
N LEU A 41 3.30 2.20 -9.72
CA LEU A 41 2.91 1.77 -11.07
C LEU A 41 1.53 2.32 -11.46
N LYS A 42 0.57 2.34 -10.54
CA LYS A 42 -0.76 2.92 -10.75
C LYS A 42 -0.69 4.42 -11.05
N LEU A 43 0.06 5.18 -10.27
CA LEU A 43 0.31 6.61 -10.53
C LEU A 43 1.00 6.83 -11.88
N ALA A 44 2.02 6.02 -12.19
CA ALA A 44 2.73 6.11 -13.46
C ALA A 44 1.83 5.83 -14.66
N SER A 45 0.85 4.95 -14.53
CA SER A 45 -0.14 4.64 -15.55
C SER A 45 -1.19 5.76 -15.74
N LEU A 46 -1.63 6.39 -14.66
CA LEU A 46 -2.75 7.31 -14.66
C LEU A 46 -2.36 8.77 -14.91
N LEU A 47 -1.25 9.24 -14.34
CA LEU A 47 -0.82 10.64 -14.44
C LEU A 47 -0.74 11.19 -15.88
N PRO A 48 -0.38 10.40 -16.92
CA PRO A 48 -0.39 10.89 -18.31
C PRO A 48 -1.75 11.35 -18.79
N SER A 49 -2.85 10.73 -18.34
CA SER A 49 -4.23 11.16 -18.69
C SER A 49 -4.63 12.48 -18.01
N TYR A 50 -3.93 12.87 -16.95
CA TYR A 50 -4.09 14.15 -16.26
C TYR A 50 -3.12 15.24 -16.72
N GLY A 51 -2.42 15.02 -17.84
CA GLY A 51 -1.55 16.02 -18.44
C GLY A 51 -0.14 16.10 -17.84
N PHE A 52 0.36 15.02 -17.25
CA PHE A 52 1.73 14.95 -16.74
C PHE A 52 2.60 14.00 -17.55
N ARG A 53 3.84 14.36 -17.76
CA ARG A 53 4.87 13.42 -18.19
C ARG A 53 5.42 12.71 -16.95
N VAL A 54 5.61 11.40 -17.01
CA VAL A 54 6.03 10.59 -15.85
C VAL A 54 7.27 9.77 -16.20
N SER A 55 8.14 9.61 -15.23
CA SER A 55 9.25 8.66 -15.24
C SER A 55 9.39 8.04 -13.85
N ILE A 56 9.90 6.82 -13.80
CA ILE A 56 10.27 6.16 -12.55
C ILE A 56 11.79 6.08 -12.46
N LEU A 57 12.35 6.31 -11.26
CA LEU A 57 13.73 6.05 -10.92
C LEU A 57 13.77 5.13 -9.71
N THR A 58 14.60 4.09 -9.79
CA THR A 58 14.81 3.14 -8.68
C THR A 58 16.29 2.94 -8.42
N PHE A 59 16.64 2.51 -7.20
CA PHE A 59 18.02 2.20 -6.84
C PHE A 59 18.38 0.74 -7.12
N PHE A 60 17.38 -0.14 -7.12
CA PHE A 60 17.58 -1.56 -7.36
C PHE A 60 16.33 -2.20 -7.98
N ILE A 61 16.55 -3.19 -8.85
CA ILE A 61 15.51 -4.08 -9.37
C ILE A 61 15.97 -5.51 -9.12
N HIS A 62 15.13 -6.28 -8.44
CA HIS A 62 15.42 -7.71 -8.26
C HIS A 62 15.43 -8.41 -9.62
N PRO A 63 16.41 -9.31 -9.92
CA PRO A 63 16.51 -9.97 -11.22
C PRO A 63 15.24 -10.72 -11.66
N GLU A 64 14.51 -11.29 -10.71
CA GLU A 64 13.24 -12.00 -10.96
C GLU A 64 12.00 -11.10 -10.84
N SER A 65 12.17 -9.78 -10.75
CA SER A 65 11.03 -8.86 -10.71
C SER A 65 10.36 -8.77 -12.07
N THR A 66 9.05 -8.90 -12.08
CA THR A 66 8.24 -8.77 -13.32
C THR A 66 8.06 -7.32 -13.76
N VAL A 67 8.54 -6.36 -12.96
CA VAL A 67 8.32 -4.93 -13.19
C VAL A 67 8.87 -4.45 -14.52
N SER A 68 10.03 -4.96 -14.97
CA SER A 68 10.66 -4.52 -16.21
C SER A 68 9.79 -4.70 -17.46
N ASN A 69 8.83 -5.63 -17.41
CA ASN A 69 7.93 -5.95 -18.52
C ASN A 69 6.58 -5.23 -18.45
N SER A 70 6.28 -4.54 -17.34
CA SER A 70 4.94 -3.98 -17.06
C SER A 70 4.94 -2.49 -16.71
N VAL A 71 6.10 -1.82 -16.76
CA VAL A 71 6.18 -0.39 -16.42
C VAL A 71 5.54 0.47 -17.53
N PRO A 72 4.58 1.34 -17.19
CA PRO A 72 3.85 2.13 -18.17
C PRO A 72 4.58 3.42 -18.64
N CYS A 73 5.80 3.65 -18.15
CA CYS A 73 6.58 4.86 -18.44
C CYS A 73 8.08 4.56 -18.43
N PRO A 74 8.97 5.49 -18.84
CA PRO A 74 10.41 5.29 -18.78
C PRO A 74 10.89 4.96 -17.35
N LEU A 75 11.62 3.84 -17.21
CA LEU A 75 12.22 3.35 -15.97
C LEU A 75 13.72 3.54 -16.00
N TYR A 76 14.25 4.16 -14.98
CA TYR A 76 15.67 4.44 -14.81
C TYR A 76 16.21 3.78 -13.56
N VAL A 77 17.41 3.22 -13.64
CA VAL A 77 18.12 2.64 -12.50
C VAL A 77 19.32 3.51 -12.15
N LEU A 78 19.38 3.95 -10.90
CA LEU A 78 20.52 4.65 -10.31
C LEU A 78 21.04 3.79 -9.15
N PRO A 79 22.05 2.91 -9.37
CA PRO A 79 22.51 2.00 -8.32
C PRO A 79 22.98 2.75 -7.08
N LEU A 80 22.32 2.51 -5.95
CA LEU A 80 22.60 3.10 -4.65
C LEU A 80 22.46 2.03 -3.57
N GLN A 81 23.59 1.57 -3.00
CA GLN A 81 23.59 0.58 -1.92
C GLN A 81 23.61 1.24 -0.52
N ARG A 82 24.22 2.41 -0.43
CA ARG A 82 24.32 3.21 0.80
C ARG A 82 24.08 4.68 0.50
N THR A 83 23.46 5.39 1.41
CA THR A 83 23.06 6.80 1.24
C THR A 83 24.14 7.80 1.74
N TYR A 84 25.26 7.31 2.28
CA TYR A 84 26.26 8.11 3.00
C TYR A 84 27.72 7.81 2.61
N ASP A 85 27.98 7.20 1.46
CA ASP A 85 29.33 6.91 0.95
C ASP A 85 29.71 7.80 -0.25
N PHE A 86 30.96 7.71 -0.72
CA PHE A 86 31.40 8.44 -1.92
C PHE A 86 30.60 8.09 -3.18
N LYS A 87 30.05 6.87 -3.27
CA LYS A 87 29.19 6.47 -4.38
C LYS A 87 27.88 7.24 -4.33
N ALA A 88 27.35 7.49 -3.13
CA ALA A 88 26.15 8.29 -2.94
C ALA A 88 26.36 9.76 -3.40
N ILE A 89 27.53 10.36 -3.16
CA ILE A 89 27.86 11.71 -3.65
C ILE A 89 27.88 11.73 -5.19
N LYS A 90 28.52 10.73 -5.81
CA LYS A 90 28.54 10.61 -7.28
C LYS A 90 27.14 10.40 -7.83
N ALA A 91 26.32 9.55 -7.19
CA ALA A 91 24.92 9.34 -7.54
C ALA A 91 24.09 10.63 -7.41
N ALA A 92 24.34 11.47 -6.39
CA ALA A 92 23.68 12.76 -6.23
C ALA A 92 23.93 13.71 -7.41
N LEU A 93 25.17 13.75 -7.91
CA LEU A 93 25.49 14.53 -9.11
C LEU A 93 24.78 14.00 -10.36
N HIS A 94 24.62 12.66 -10.48
CA HIS A 94 23.87 12.07 -11.57
C HIS A 94 22.36 12.37 -11.47
N LEU A 95 21.78 12.26 -10.27
CA LEU A 95 20.37 12.61 -10.05
C LEU A 95 20.10 14.09 -10.34
N ARG A 96 20.96 15.00 -9.86
CA ARG A 96 20.88 16.44 -10.18
C ARG A 96 20.90 16.69 -11.70
N ARG A 97 21.86 16.08 -12.41
CA ARG A 97 21.97 16.23 -13.88
C ARG A 97 20.72 15.68 -14.57
N PHE A 98 20.21 14.55 -14.12
CA PHE A 98 19.01 13.94 -14.63
C PHE A 98 17.78 14.85 -14.46
N ILE A 99 17.54 15.37 -13.24
CA ILE A 99 16.44 16.31 -12.94
C ILE A 99 16.50 17.52 -13.88
N ARG A 100 17.68 18.10 -14.06
CA ARG A 100 17.85 19.25 -14.95
C ARG A 100 17.66 18.91 -16.42
N LYS A 101 18.28 17.84 -16.90
CA LYS A 101 18.21 17.42 -18.32
C LYS A 101 16.80 17.01 -18.73
N GLN A 102 16.07 16.36 -17.85
CA GLN A 102 14.71 15.90 -18.07
C GLN A 102 13.65 16.95 -17.74
N HIS A 103 14.05 18.16 -17.28
CA HIS A 103 13.14 19.21 -16.84
C HIS A 103 12.10 18.72 -15.84
N VAL A 104 12.54 17.92 -14.83
CA VAL A 104 11.68 17.41 -13.77
C VAL A 104 11.22 18.58 -12.89
N GLN A 105 9.92 18.70 -12.70
CA GLN A 105 9.31 19.77 -11.90
C GLN A 105 8.81 19.28 -10.55
N ILE A 106 8.44 17.98 -10.46
CA ILE A 106 8.02 17.33 -9.23
C ILE A 106 8.85 16.04 -9.05
N VAL A 107 9.42 15.85 -7.88
CA VAL A 107 10.02 14.59 -7.44
C VAL A 107 9.15 14.07 -6.30
N GLN A 108 8.52 12.91 -6.51
CA GLN A 108 7.77 12.23 -5.47
C GLN A 108 8.50 10.95 -5.08
N THR A 109 8.80 10.83 -3.80
CA THR A 109 9.57 9.72 -3.23
C THR A 109 8.67 8.75 -2.47
N PHE A 110 9.08 7.48 -2.43
CA PHE A 110 8.36 6.40 -1.76
C PHE A 110 9.38 5.55 -0.99
N PHE A 111 9.25 5.41 0.29
CA PHE A 111 10.16 4.70 1.19
C PHE A 111 11.35 5.52 1.69
N GLU A 112 12.03 4.97 2.72
CA GLU A 112 12.98 5.71 3.54
C GLU A 112 14.19 6.24 2.80
N SER A 113 14.83 5.41 1.97
CA SER A 113 16.07 5.84 1.30
C SER A 113 15.81 6.90 0.25
N SER A 114 14.70 6.77 -0.50
CA SER A 114 14.30 7.80 -1.48
C SER A 114 13.85 9.09 -0.78
N ASP A 115 13.09 9.03 0.32
CA ASP A 115 12.67 10.21 1.07
C ASP A 115 13.88 10.99 1.59
N ILE A 116 14.79 10.28 2.28
CA ILE A 116 15.94 10.92 2.94
C ILE A 116 16.97 11.37 1.91
N TRP A 117 17.46 10.46 1.05
CA TRP A 117 18.58 10.78 0.16
C TRP A 117 18.13 11.52 -1.11
N ALA A 118 17.19 10.96 -1.89
CA ALA A 118 16.76 11.62 -3.13
C ALA A 118 16.01 12.91 -2.83
N GLY A 119 15.26 12.97 -1.72
CA GLY A 119 14.62 14.18 -1.23
C GLY A 119 15.63 15.27 -0.93
N ALA A 120 16.69 14.98 -0.15
CA ALA A 120 17.74 15.95 0.15
C ALA A 120 18.47 16.43 -1.12
N VAL A 121 18.84 15.51 -2.02
CA VAL A 121 19.46 15.86 -3.31
C VAL A 121 18.56 16.76 -4.14
N THR A 122 17.27 16.47 -4.19
CA THR A 122 16.30 17.27 -4.93
C THR A 122 16.26 18.71 -4.42
N LYS A 123 16.11 18.89 -3.12
CA LYS A 123 15.97 20.24 -2.52
C LYS A 123 17.26 21.03 -2.52
N LEU A 124 18.41 20.38 -2.29
CA LEU A 124 19.70 21.07 -2.25
C LEU A 124 20.22 21.45 -3.64
N PHE A 125 19.87 20.68 -4.68
CA PHE A 125 20.53 20.82 -5.99
C PHE A 125 19.58 21.06 -7.18
N SER A 126 18.27 21.23 -6.92
CA SER A 126 17.28 21.53 -7.97
C SER A 126 16.20 22.51 -7.48
N ARG A 127 15.36 22.93 -8.42
CA ARG A 127 14.15 23.73 -8.12
C ARG A 127 12.88 22.89 -8.20
N ALA A 128 13.02 21.56 -8.39
CA ALA A 128 11.87 20.67 -8.40
C ALA A 128 11.19 20.65 -7.02
N LYS A 129 9.86 20.55 -7.04
CA LYS A 129 9.07 20.37 -5.83
C LYS A 129 9.28 18.94 -5.32
N LEU A 130 9.41 18.79 -4.02
CA LEU A 130 9.62 17.52 -3.35
C LEU A 130 8.34 17.08 -2.63
N ILE A 131 7.90 15.87 -2.90
CA ILE A 131 6.76 15.25 -2.22
C ILE A 131 7.23 13.94 -1.60
N TRP A 132 7.02 13.75 -0.31
CA TRP A 132 7.18 12.46 0.34
C TRP A 132 5.87 11.68 0.33
N SER A 133 5.90 10.38 0.01
CA SER A 133 4.75 9.49 0.08
C SER A 133 4.90 8.51 1.24
N ARG A 134 4.21 8.80 2.33
CA ARG A 134 4.27 8.06 3.57
C ARG A 134 3.19 6.97 3.58
N ARG A 135 3.63 5.72 3.58
CA ARG A 135 2.76 4.58 3.34
C ARG A 135 2.67 3.59 4.49
N ASP A 136 3.42 3.84 5.56
CA ASP A 136 3.47 3.03 6.77
C ASP A 136 3.65 3.90 8.03
N MET A 137 3.53 3.25 9.19
CA MET A 137 3.74 3.87 10.50
C MET A 137 5.22 3.92 10.92
N GLY A 138 6.15 3.57 10.03
CA GLY A 138 7.58 3.59 10.32
C GLY A 138 8.04 2.57 11.37
N ILE A 139 7.29 1.48 11.59
CA ILE A 139 7.60 0.48 12.64
C ILE A 139 8.94 -0.22 12.39
N LEU A 140 9.30 -0.40 11.13
CA LEU A 140 10.58 -1.03 10.76
C LEU A 140 11.75 -0.05 10.78
N ARG A 141 11.52 1.23 11.13
CA ARG A 141 12.56 2.25 11.15
C ARG A 141 13.45 2.13 12.36
N GLY A 142 14.74 2.10 12.10
CA GLY A 142 15.73 2.25 13.15
C GLY A 142 15.81 3.71 13.66
N ARG A 143 16.41 3.92 14.83
CA ARG A 143 16.62 5.25 15.46
C ARG A 143 17.24 6.28 14.49
N LYS A 144 18.15 5.85 13.62
CA LYS A 144 18.81 6.72 12.62
C LYS A 144 17.82 7.33 11.64
N HIS A 145 16.81 6.56 11.19
CA HIS A 145 15.78 7.02 10.27
C HIS A 145 14.88 8.07 10.96
N HIS A 146 14.45 7.84 12.21
CA HIS A 146 13.66 8.82 12.96
C HIS A 146 14.39 10.15 13.13
N VAL A 147 15.70 10.12 13.44
CA VAL A 147 16.50 11.33 13.52
C VAL A 147 16.59 12.03 12.16
N ALA A 148 16.84 11.27 11.09
CA ALA A 148 16.94 11.82 9.74
C ALA A 148 15.62 12.49 9.30
N TYR A 149 14.46 11.84 9.52
CA TYR A 149 13.16 12.43 9.19
C TYR A 149 12.91 13.74 9.93
N ARG A 150 13.20 13.81 11.24
CA ARG A 150 13.07 15.04 12.03
C ARG A 150 13.98 16.16 11.53
N MET A 151 15.23 15.85 11.19
CA MET A 151 16.16 16.82 10.66
C MET A 151 15.75 17.35 9.27
N LEU A 152 15.15 16.50 8.45
CA LEU A 152 14.78 16.81 7.08
C LEU A 152 13.29 17.17 6.92
N ALA A 153 12.53 17.24 8.02
CA ALA A 153 11.09 17.49 8.03
C ALA A 153 10.66 18.79 7.30
N HIS A 154 11.56 19.76 7.22
CA HIS A 154 11.35 21.04 6.54
C HIS A 154 11.54 20.98 5.02
N LEU A 155 12.12 19.90 4.49
CA LEU A 155 12.48 19.80 3.06
C LEU A 155 11.27 19.56 2.13
N PRO A 156 10.32 18.66 2.42
CA PRO A 156 9.23 18.40 1.49
C PRO A 156 8.31 19.62 1.32
N ASP A 157 7.91 19.89 0.09
CA ASP A 157 6.89 20.91 -0.21
C ASP A 157 5.50 20.38 0.14
N ALA A 158 5.29 19.06 0.05
CA ALA A 158 4.12 18.35 0.56
C ALA A 158 4.48 16.93 1.00
N VAL A 159 3.66 16.35 1.88
CA VAL A 159 3.73 14.94 2.29
C VAL A 159 2.37 14.30 2.07
N PHE A 160 2.34 13.20 1.33
CA PHE A 160 1.15 12.39 1.11
C PHE A 160 1.13 11.25 2.12
N ALA A 161 0.25 11.34 3.08
CA ALA A 161 0.00 10.31 4.08
C ALA A 161 -1.14 9.41 3.60
N VAL A 162 -0.95 8.09 3.67
CA VAL A 162 -1.94 7.12 3.16
C VAL A 162 -3.18 7.00 4.04
N SER A 163 -3.14 7.57 5.27
CA SER A 163 -4.23 7.61 6.24
C SER A 163 -4.07 8.80 7.19
N GLU A 164 -5.11 9.16 7.93
CA GLU A 164 -5.04 10.18 8.97
C GLU A 164 -4.10 9.77 10.10
N GLN A 165 -4.02 8.47 10.40
CA GLN A 165 -3.10 7.96 11.41
C GLN A 165 -1.64 8.13 10.97
N VAL A 166 -1.33 7.87 9.69
CA VAL A 166 0.00 8.16 9.13
C VAL A 166 0.25 9.67 9.08
N ARG A 167 -0.77 10.49 8.79
CA ARG A 167 -0.68 11.96 8.85
C ARG A 167 -0.29 12.43 10.24
N LYS A 168 -0.98 11.96 11.28
CA LYS A 168 -0.64 12.27 12.68
C LYS A 168 0.81 11.88 13.01
N HIS A 169 1.23 10.68 12.59
CA HIS A 169 2.61 10.23 12.78
C HIS A 169 3.63 11.18 12.11
N CYS A 170 3.38 11.63 10.88
CA CYS A 170 4.25 12.59 10.18
C CYS A 170 4.36 13.92 10.95
N VAL A 171 3.27 14.42 11.50
CA VAL A 171 3.24 15.69 12.23
C VAL A 171 3.87 15.53 13.63
N GLU A 172 3.45 14.53 14.38
CA GLU A 172 3.79 14.41 15.80
C GLU A 172 5.17 13.78 16.02
N VAL A 173 5.53 12.77 15.22
CA VAL A 173 6.76 12.00 15.37
C VAL A 173 7.87 12.51 14.45
N ASP A 174 7.58 12.64 13.15
CA ASP A 174 8.56 13.10 12.16
C ASP A 174 8.72 14.63 12.16
N ARG A 175 7.81 15.38 12.81
CA ARG A 175 7.83 16.85 12.96
C ARG A 175 7.67 17.62 11.65
N VAL A 176 6.96 17.07 10.71
CA VAL A 176 6.57 17.76 9.49
C VAL A 176 5.48 18.79 9.82
N ASP A 177 5.53 19.96 9.18
CA ASP A 177 4.49 20.97 9.30
C ASP A 177 3.11 20.41 8.86
N ALA A 178 2.10 20.56 9.70
CA ALA A 178 0.76 20.01 9.49
C ALA A 178 0.11 20.49 8.19
N ASP A 179 0.39 21.74 7.77
CA ASP A 179 -0.14 22.34 6.55
C ASP A 179 0.45 21.73 5.27
N ARG A 180 1.55 21.00 5.40
CA ARG A 180 2.17 20.27 4.28
C ARG A 180 1.79 18.81 4.20
N VAL A 181 1.10 18.26 5.22
CA VAL A 181 0.74 16.84 5.25
C VAL A 181 -0.71 16.65 4.83
N HIS A 182 -0.91 15.96 3.71
CA HIS A 182 -2.22 15.72 3.11
C HIS A 182 -2.54 14.24 3.14
N THR A 183 -3.74 13.88 3.61
CA THR A 183 -4.22 12.50 3.58
C THR A 183 -4.77 12.16 2.20
N ILE A 184 -4.13 11.18 1.56
CA ILE A 184 -4.51 10.64 0.26
C ILE A 184 -4.62 9.12 0.40
N TYR A 185 -5.84 8.62 0.60
CA TYR A 185 -6.12 7.19 0.64
C TYR A 185 -5.76 6.50 -0.68
N ASN A 186 -5.48 5.21 -0.60
CA ASN A 186 -5.34 4.39 -1.79
C ASN A 186 -6.67 4.32 -2.54
N GLY A 187 -6.59 4.32 -3.86
CA GLY A 187 -7.75 4.20 -4.72
C GLY A 187 -7.87 2.84 -5.36
N LEU A 188 -9.10 2.33 -5.42
CA LEU A 188 -9.44 1.15 -6.20
C LEU A 188 -10.31 1.51 -7.41
N ASP A 189 -10.30 0.62 -8.40
CA ASP A 189 -11.23 0.63 -9.52
C ASP A 189 -12.40 -0.31 -9.18
N LEU A 190 -13.58 0.25 -8.99
CA LEU A 190 -14.80 -0.51 -8.71
C LEU A 190 -15.40 -0.98 -10.03
N SER A 191 -15.01 -2.15 -10.49
CA SER A 191 -15.32 -2.59 -11.85
C SER A 191 -16.55 -3.48 -12.01
N THR A 192 -17.11 -4.06 -10.94
CA THR A 192 -18.24 -4.98 -11.04
C THR A 192 -19.18 -4.87 -9.85
N ASP A 193 -20.49 -5.04 -10.11
CA ASP A 193 -21.42 -5.31 -9.02
C ASP A 193 -21.11 -6.67 -8.40
N PRO A 194 -21.02 -6.77 -7.08
CA PRO A 194 -20.82 -8.05 -6.44
C PRO A 194 -22.03 -8.93 -6.75
N ALA A 195 -21.76 -10.20 -7.01
CA ALA A 195 -22.83 -11.20 -7.06
C ALA A 195 -23.62 -11.15 -5.73
N GLU A 196 -24.95 -11.36 -5.81
CA GLU A 196 -25.73 -11.58 -4.59
C GLU A 196 -25.12 -12.71 -3.79
N ARG A 197 -24.76 -12.43 -2.55
CA ARG A 197 -24.10 -13.39 -1.67
C ARG A 197 -25.09 -13.92 -0.66
N THR A 198 -25.19 -15.24 -0.60
CA THR A 198 -25.82 -15.97 0.50
C THR A 198 -24.74 -16.78 1.20
N MET A 199 -24.35 -16.36 2.41
CA MET A 199 -23.40 -17.10 3.21
C MET A 199 -24.08 -18.30 3.86
N ASP A 200 -23.53 -19.50 3.65
CA ASP A 200 -23.89 -20.69 4.41
C ASP A 200 -22.90 -20.87 5.58
N PRO A 201 -23.29 -20.62 6.83
CA PRO A 201 -22.37 -20.73 7.97
C PRO A 201 -21.75 -22.13 8.11
N ALA A 202 -22.38 -23.17 7.57
CA ALA A 202 -21.86 -24.53 7.61
C ALA A 202 -20.71 -24.76 6.62
N ARG A 203 -20.47 -23.86 5.68
CA ARG A 203 -19.44 -23.96 4.62
C ARG A 203 -18.69 -22.66 4.35
N ALA A 204 -18.86 -21.69 5.24
CA ALA A 204 -18.30 -20.34 5.04
C ALA A 204 -16.79 -20.36 4.88
N ILE A 205 -16.30 -19.49 3.99
CA ILE A 205 -14.88 -19.29 3.73
C ILE A 205 -14.46 -17.93 4.30
N VAL A 206 -13.54 -17.98 5.26
CA VAL A 206 -12.89 -16.80 5.84
C VAL A 206 -11.58 -16.57 5.10
N ALA A 207 -11.47 -15.44 4.40
CA ALA A 207 -10.28 -15.11 3.63
C ALA A 207 -9.44 -14.02 4.30
N THR A 208 -8.13 -14.10 4.15
CA THR A 208 -7.18 -13.02 4.43
C THR A 208 -6.22 -12.85 3.25
N VAL A 209 -5.78 -11.62 3.02
CA VAL A 209 -4.86 -11.28 1.93
C VAL A 209 -3.68 -10.49 2.47
N GLY A 210 -2.49 -11.06 2.33
CA GLY A 210 -1.24 -10.45 2.75
C GLY A 210 -0.08 -11.42 2.66
N ASN A 211 1.09 -10.93 2.24
CA ASN A 211 2.29 -11.77 2.21
C ASN A 211 2.54 -12.40 3.57
N ILE A 212 3.02 -13.64 3.59
CA ILE A 212 3.33 -14.37 4.81
C ILE A 212 4.53 -13.73 5.49
N ARG A 213 4.21 -12.87 6.44
CA ARG A 213 5.13 -12.12 7.30
C ARG A 213 4.50 -11.95 8.67
N ARG A 214 5.33 -11.93 9.71
CA ARG A 214 4.88 -11.81 11.10
C ARG A 214 3.99 -10.58 11.35
N VAL A 215 4.28 -9.47 10.67
CA VAL A 215 3.48 -8.24 10.76
C VAL A 215 2.02 -8.42 10.31
N LYS A 216 1.69 -9.45 9.53
CA LYS A 216 0.33 -9.72 9.04
C LYS A 216 -0.54 -10.55 10.00
N GLY A 217 0.04 -11.11 11.07
CA GLY A 217 -0.72 -11.71 12.16
C GLY A 217 -1.50 -12.99 11.80
N HIS A 218 -1.03 -13.78 10.81
CA HIS A 218 -1.72 -15.03 10.42
C HIS A 218 -1.82 -16.04 11.58
N ASP A 219 -0.88 -16.02 12.51
CA ASP A 219 -0.91 -16.81 13.74
C ASP A 219 -2.09 -16.44 14.66
N VAL A 220 -2.48 -15.15 14.69
CA VAL A 220 -3.68 -14.68 15.42
C VAL A 220 -4.95 -15.28 14.79
N LEU A 221 -5.03 -15.30 13.44
CA LEU A 221 -6.14 -15.92 12.74
C LEU A 221 -6.24 -17.43 13.03
N ILE A 222 -5.11 -18.15 13.00
CA ILE A 222 -5.08 -19.60 13.29
C ILE A 222 -5.56 -19.89 14.72
N ARG A 223 -5.12 -19.09 15.71
CA ARG A 223 -5.58 -19.24 17.09
C ARG A 223 -7.07 -18.91 17.25
N ALA A 224 -7.56 -17.88 16.55
CA ALA A 224 -8.99 -17.55 16.55
C ALA A 224 -9.82 -18.67 15.89
N ALA A 225 -9.32 -19.26 14.81
CA ALA A 225 -9.98 -20.36 14.11
C ALA A 225 -10.22 -21.56 15.02
N ALA A 226 -9.30 -21.90 15.93
CA ALA A 226 -9.48 -22.98 16.90
C ALA A 226 -10.73 -22.79 17.78
N LEU A 227 -11.11 -21.54 18.06
CA LEU A 227 -12.33 -21.23 18.81
C LEU A 227 -13.58 -21.26 17.91
N VAL A 228 -13.43 -20.77 16.67
CA VAL A 228 -14.54 -20.71 15.71
C VAL A 228 -15.00 -22.11 15.27
N VAL A 229 -14.08 -23.02 14.96
CA VAL A 229 -14.42 -24.36 14.46
C VAL A 229 -15.13 -25.23 15.51
N GLN A 230 -15.00 -24.94 16.78
CA GLN A 230 -15.77 -25.62 17.85
C GLN A 230 -17.28 -25.38 17.68
N ARG A 231 -17.68 -24.21 17.17
CA ARG A 231 -19.10 -23.86 16.97
C ARG A 231 -19.53 -24.02 15.52
N PHE A 232 -18.62 -23.81 14.57
CA PHE A 232 -18.85 -23.90 13.14
C PHE A 232 -17.81 -24.81 12.48
N PRO A 233 -17.94 -26.14 12.63
CA PRO A 233 -16.90 -27.10 12.22
C PRO A 233 -16.68 -27.17 10.69
N GLY A 234 -17.60 -26.66 9.89
CA GLY A 234 -17.47 -26.63 8.43
C GLY A 234 -16.81 -25.38 7.87
N VAL A 235 -16.50 -24.38 8.70
CA VAL A 235 -15.79 -23.16 8.26
C VAL A 235 -14.37 -23.50 7.80
N ARG A 236 -13.96 -22.86 6.70
CA ARG A 236 -12.62 -22.95 6.13
C ARG A 236 -11.95 -21.59 6.11
N PHE A 237 -10.62 -21.59 6.11
CA PHE A 237 -9.80 -20.38 6.12
C PHE A 237 -8.86 -20.41 4.92
N SER A 238 -8.80 -19.33 4.18
CA SER A 238 -7.90 -19.19 3.02
C SER A 238 -6.97 -17.99 3.21
N ILE A 239 -5.66 -18.22 3.07
CA ILE A 239 -4.60 -17.21 3.22
C ILE A 239 -3.93 -16.99 1.87
N ALA A 240 -4.15 -15.82 1.26
CA ALA A 240 -3.52 -15.44 0.00
C ALA A 240 -2.34 -14.50 0.22
N GLY A 241 -1.20 -14.85 -0.35
CA GLY A 241 0.03 -14.06 -0.31
C GLY A 241 1.28 -14.91 -0.48
N ALA A 242 2.35 -14.28 -0.96
CA ALA A 242 3.63 -14.95 -1.11
C ALA A 242 4.33 -15.15 0.24
N VAL A 243 5.07 -16.25 0.39
CA VAL A 243 5.93 -16.48 1.57
C VAL A 243 7.16 -15.59 1.44
N LEU A 244 7.27 -14.59 2.32
CA LEU A 244 8.42 -13.69 2.40
C LEU A 244 9.28 -13.94 3.65
N GLU A 245 8.74 -14.60 4.68
CA GLU A 245 9.43 -15.00 5.90
C GLU A 245 9.23 -16.51 6.10
N GLN A 246 10.18 -17.34 5.59
CA GLN A 246 10.07 -18.79 5.62
C GLN A 246 9.94 -19.34 7.05
N ALA A 247 10.76 -18.86 7.99
CA ALA A 247 10.69 -19.29 9.38
C ALA A 247 9.31 -19.05 10.01
N TYR A 248 8.67 -17.92 9.68
CA TYR A 248 7.31 -17.66 10.15
C TYR A 248 6.28 -18.59 9.50
N PHE A 249 6.45 -18.90 8.23
CA PHE A 249 5.58 -19.87 7.54
C PHE A 249 5.68 -21.26 8.17
N ASP A 250 6.90 -21.69 8.53
CA ASP A 250 7.14 -22.98 9.22
C ASP A 250 6.48 -23.00 10.61
N GLU A 251 6.56 -21.88 11.35
CA GLU A 251 5.85 -21.72 12.63
C GLU A 251 4.31 -21.79 12.46
N LEU A 252 3.75 -21.22 11.38
CA LEU A 252 2.31 -21.30 11.11
C LEU A 252 1.87 -22.75 10.85
N ASN A 253 2.64 -23.53 10.08
CA ASN A 253 2.34 -24.94 9.83
C ASN A 253 2.38 -25.76 11.14
N GLN A 254 3.42 -25.55 11.98
CA GLN A 254 3.49 -26.21 13.28
C GLN A 254 2.31 -25.85 14.20
N LEU A 255 1.84 -24.59 14.14
CA LEU A 255 0.69 -24.13 14.89
C LEU A 255 -0.60 -24.81 14.41
N LEU A 256 -0.79 -24.95 13.09
CA LEU A 256 -1.92 -25.67 12.49
C LEU A 256 -1.95 -27.15 12.93
N ASP A 257 -0.80 -27.81 12.89
CA ASP A 257 -0.70 -29.22 13.32
C ASP A 257 -0.97 -29.36 14.84
N THR A 258 -0.44 -28.44 15.67
CA THR A 258 -0.65 -28.43 17.11
C THR A 258 -2.12 -28.27 17.51
N LEU A 259 -2.88 -27.48 16.71
CA LEU A 259 -4.28 -27.17 16.96
C LEU A 259 -5.26 -28.08 16.18
N ASP A 260 -4.76 -29.08 15.43
CA ASP A 260 -5.55 -29.98 14.57
C ASP A 260 -6.43 -29.21 13.56
N LEU A 261 -5.81 -28.21 12.89
CA LEU A 261 -6.50 -27.33 11.95
C LEU A 261 -5.98 -27.43 10.51
N SER A 262 -5.04 -28.34 10.22
CA SER A 262 -4.38 -28.42 8.91
C SER A 262 -5.35 -28.67 7.75
N ASP A 263 -6.48 -29.37 8.00
CA ASP A 263 -7.56 -29.60 7.02
C ASP A 263 -8.49 -28.39 6.84
N LYS A 264 -8.43 -27.39 7.72
CA LYS A 264 -9.27 -26.19 7.71
C LYS A 264 -8.63 -25.02 6.97
N PHE A 265 -7.32 -25.05 6.78
CA PHE A 265 -6.57 -23.94 6.21
C PHE A 265 -6.02 -24.25 4.82
N GLU A 266 -6.11 -23.26 3.94
CA GLU A 266 -5.48 -23.26 2.64
C GLU A 266 -4.54 -22.07 2.51
N PHE A 267 -3.28 -22.30 2.12
CA PHE A 267 -2.35 -21.26 1.67
C PHE A 267 -2.44 -21.14 0.13
N ALA A 268 -3.25 -20.20 -0.34
CA ALA A 268 -3.54 -20.02 -1.77
C ALA A 268 -2.36 -19.41 -2.57
N GLY A 269 -1.27 -19.03 -1.89
CA GLY A 269 -0.09 -18.46 -2.54
C GLY A 269 -0.33 -17.05 -3.09
N ASN A 270 0.48 -16.64 -4.06
CA ASN A 270 0.38 -15.32 -4.68
C ASN A 270 -0.75 -15.29 -5.72
N ILE A 271 -1.84 -14.62 -5.40
CA ILE A 271 -3.02 -14.51 -6.25
C ILE A 271 -2.83 -13.40 -7.29
N MET A 272 -3.06 -13.72 -8.56
CA MET A 272 -2.98 -12.77 -9.69
C MET A 272 -4.29 -12.01 -9.89
N ASP A 273 -5.43 -12.68 -9.70
CA ASP A 273 -6.77 -12.08 -9.79
C ASP A 273 -7.41 -12.02 -8.39
N LEU A 274 -7.10 -10.94 -7.68
CA LEU A 274 -7.60 -10.75 -6.32
C LEU A 274 -9.12 -10.50 -6.26
N PRO A 275 -9.74 -9.74 -7.17
CA PRO A 275 -11.19 -9.66 -7.24
C PRO A 275 -11.85 -11.04 -7.34
N GLN A 276 -11.39 -11.91 -8.23
CA GLN A 276 -11.91 -13.28 -8.37
C GLN A 276 -11.74 -14.10 -7.08
N TYR A 277 -10.57 -14.00 -6.43
CA TYR A 277 -10.33 -14.69 -5.16
C TYR A 277 -11.31 -14.22 -4.07
N LEU A 278 -11.54 -12.92 -3.92
CA LEU A 278 -12.46 -12.37 -2.93
C LEU A 278 -13.93 -12.70 -3.23
N THR A 279 -14.31 -12.97 -4.48
CA THR A 279 -15.67 -13.45 -4.78
C THR A 279 -15.95 -14.84 -4.22
N GLY A 280 -14.93 -15.64 -3.98
CA GLY A 280 -15.06 -16.98 -3.38
C GLY A 280 -15.10 -16.96 -1.84
N ALA A 281 -14.96 -15.82 -1.19
CA ALA A 281 -14.97 -15.69 0.26
C ALA A 281 -16.32 -15.18 0.80
N ASP A 282 -16.61 -15.45 2.07
CA ASP A 282 -17.80 -14.99 2.78
C ASP A 282 -17.50 -13.92 3.81
N ILE A 283 -16.32 -13.98 4.42
CA ILE A 283 -15.84 -13.02 5.43
C ILE A 283 -14.38 -12.69 5.12
N PHE A 284 -14.01 -11.43 5.24
CA PHE A 284 -12.62 -11.01 5.15
C PHE A 284 -12.04 -10.66 6.51
N VAL A 285 -10.84 -11.14 6.80
CA VAL A 285 -10.12 -10.87 8.06
C VAL A 285 -8.76 -10.24 7.77
N LEU A 286 -8.41 -9.19 8.51
CA LEU A 286 -7.10 -8.55 8.47
C LEU A 286 -6.52 -8.46 9.88
N PRO A 287 -5.85 -9.51 10.40
CA PRO A 287 -5.37 -9.57 11.78
C PRO A 287 -3.99 -8.93 11.96
N SER A 288 -3.68 -7.92 11.16
CA SER A 288 -2.34 -7.32 11.09
C SER A 288 -1.90 -6.67 12.41
N ARG A 289 -0.60 -6.72 12.70
CA ARG A 289 0.04 -6.00 13.81
C ARG A 289 0.32 -4.55 13.49
N SER A 290 0.43 -4.24 12.20
CA SER A 290 0.66 -2.88 11.73
C SER A 290 0.26 -2.71 10.27
N GLU A 291 -0.36 -1.59 9.98
CA GLU A 291 -0.70 -1.13 8.63
C GLU A 291 -0.49 0.39 8.53
N GLY A 292 -0.25 0.87 7.32
CA GLY A 292 -0.44 2.29 7.02
C GLY A 292 -1.90 2.56 6.68
N PHE A 293 -2.36 1.88 5.61
CA PHE A 293 -3.74 1.74 5.16
C PHE A 293 -3.81 0.52 4.24
N SER A 294 -4.63 -0.46 4.57
CA SER A 294 -4.62 -1.74 3.87
C SER A 294 -5.40 -1.70 2.56
N ASN A 295 -4.70 -1.97 1.44
CA ASN A 295 -5.37 -2.18 0.15
C ASN A 295 -6.31 -3.38 0.20
N ALA A 296 -5.86 -4.50 0.79
CA ALA A 296 -6.66 -5.71 0.87
C ALA A 296 -7.98 -5.49 1.63
N LEU A 297 -7.98 -4.61 2.64
CA LEU A 297 -9.20 -4.25 3.37
C LEU A 297 -10.21 -3.54 2.46
N ILE A 298 -9.77 -2.50 1.75
CA ILE A 298 -10.67 -1.77 0.86
C ILE A 298 -11.07 -2.59 -0.38
N GLU A 299 -10.22 -3.51 -0.86
CA GLU A 299 -10.53 -4.47 -1.92
C GLU A 299 -11.60 -5.46 -1.47
N ALA A 300 -11.54 -5.96 -0.22
CA ALA A 300 -12.57 -6.82 0.37
C ALA A 300 -13.90 -6.07 0.56
N MET A 301 -13.86 -4.83 1.03
CA MET A 301 -15.05 -3.96 1.11
C MET A 301 -15.67 -3.75 -0.29
N ALA A 302 -14.85 -3.47 -1.31
CA ALA A 302 -15.30 -3.32 -2.70
C ALA A 302 -15.93 -4.61 -3.24
N ALA A 303 -15.44 -5.77 -2.82
CA ALA A 303 -16.02 -7.06 -3.14
C ALA A 303 -17.34 -7.36 -2.37
N GLY A 304 -17.76 -6.47 -1.47
CA GLY A 304 -19.01 -6.63 -0.69
C GLY A 304 -18.89 -7.63 0.46
N LEU A 305 -17.69 -7.84 1.00
CA LEU A 305 -17.48 -8.72 2.14
C LEU A 305 -17.68 -7.97 3.46
N PRO A 306 -18.29 -8.57 4.49
CA PRO A 306 -18.12 -8.14 5.86
C PRO A 306 -16.66 -8.25 6.23
N VAL A 307 -16.10 -7.21 6.88
CA VAL A 307 -14.66 -7.13 7.18
C VAL A 307 -14.41 -7.12 8.69
N ILE A 308 -13.41 -7.85 9.13
CA ILE A 308 -12.93 -7.84 10.52
C ILE A 308 -11.45 -7.50 10.48
N ALA A 309 -11.03 -6.41 11.13
CA ALA A 309 -9.64 -6.02 11.11
C ALA A 309 -9.13 -5.59 12.49
N SER A 310 -7.82 -5.76 12.71
CA SER A 310 -7.15 -5.17 13.87
C SER A 310 -7.20 -3.65 13.80
N ASP A 311 -7.43 -3.00 14.94
CA ASP A 311 -7.40 -1.53 15.09
C ASP A 311 -5.94 -1.03 15.09
N VAL A 312 -5.32 -1.04 13.93
CA VAL A 312 -3.95 -0.59 13.72
C VAL A 312 -3.85 0.30 12.47
N GLY A 313 -3.03 1.34 12.56
CA GLY A 313 -2.83 2.28 11.46
C GLY A 313 -4.15 2.88 10.98
N GLY A 314 -4.36 2.90 9.68
CA GLY A 314 -5.56 3.46 9.06
C GLY A 314 -6.77 2.51 8.96
N ASN A 315 -6.73 1.29 9.51
CA ASN A 315 -7.83 0.34 9.39
C ASN A 315 -9.13 0.88 10.00
N GLY A 316 -9.04 1.56 11.16
CA GLY A 316 -10.18 2.21 11.82
C GLY A 316 -10.82 3.35 11.02
N GLU A 317 -10.15 3.85 9.97
CA GLU A 317 -10.69 4.89 9.08
C GLU A 317 -11.61 4.29 7.99
N ALA A 318 -11.46 3.00 7.70
CA ALA A 318 -12.27 2.27 6.73
C ALA A 318 -13.44 1.50 7.36
N ILE A 319 -13.36 1.18 8.65
CA ILE A 319 -14.37 0.38 9.34
C ILE A 319 -15.21 1.26 10.27
N GLN A 320 -16.52 1.21 10.07
CA GLN A 320 -17.52 1.71 11.00
C GLN A 320 -18.06 0.51 11.77
N GLU A 321 -17.80 0.50 13.08
CA GLU A 321 -18.15 -0.61 13.98
C GLU A 321 -19.62 -0.99 13.83
N ASP A 322 -19.88 -2.29 13.65
CA ASP A 322 -21.19 -2.90 13.47
C ASP A 322 -22.01 -2.43 12.24
N VAL A 323 -21.43 -1.57 11.39
CA VAL A 323 -22.07 -1.11 10.15
C VAL A 323 -21.52 -1.88 8.95
N ASN A 324 -20.21 -1.84 8.73
CA ASN A 324 -19.56 -2.55 7.63
C ASN A 324 -18.57 -3.60 8.08
N GLY A 325 -18.32 -3.75 9.40
CA GLY A 325 -17.38 -4.70 9.94
C GLY A 325 -17.14 -4.53 11.43
N PHE A 326 -16.08 -5.16 11.91
CA PHE A 326 -15.62 -5.08 13.29
C PHE A 326 -14.15 -4.69 13.39
N LEU A 327 -13.83 -3.81 14.34
CA LEU A 327 -12.48 -3.53 14.78
C LEU A 327 -12.16 -4.33 16.02
N ILE A 328 -11.03 -5.01 16.02
CA ILE A 328 -10.58 -5.82 17.15
C ILE A 328 -9.22 -5.32 17.65
N PRO A 329 -8.89 -5.50 18.93
CA PRO A 329 -7.53 -5.26 19.41
C PRO A 329 -6.52 -6.11 18.61
N SER A 330 -5.34 -5.54 18.34
CA SER A 330 -4.25 -6.29 17.73
C SER A 330 -3.79 -7.41 18.67
N GLU A 331 -3.40 -8.56 18.11
CA GLU A 331 -2.91 -9.72 18.86
C GLU A 331 -3.93 -10.35 19.81
N ASP A 332 -5.22 -10.14 19.58
CA ASP A 332 -6.30 -10.74 20.37
C ASP A 332 -7.09 -11.77 19.54
N PRO A 333 -6.71 -13.07 19.58
CA PRO A 333 -7.43 -14.12 18.89
C PRO A 333 -8.82 -14.39 19.47
N GLY A 334 -9.07 -14.06 20.75
CA GLY A 334 -10.38 -14.18 21.38
C GLY A 334 -11.38 -13.20 20.79
N ALA A 335 -11.00 -11.90 20.74
CA ALA A 335 -11.83 -10.86 20.11
C ALA A 335 -12.08 -11.14 18.62
N LEU A 336 -11.07 -11.66 17.89
CA LEU A 336 -11.23 -12.07 16.50
C LEU A 336 -12.24 -13.21 16.36
N ALA A 337 -12.15 -14.22 17.22
CA ALA A 337 -13.08 -15.35 17.20
C ALA A 337 -14.52 -14.90 17.52
N GLU A 338 -14.72 -14.02 18.50
CA GLU A 338 -16.03 -13.47 18.84
C GLU A 338 -16.64 -12.70 17.68
N ALA A 339 -15.86 -11.85 17.00
CA ALA A 339 -16.31 -11.10 15.82
C ALA A 339 -16.71 -12.06 14.67
N LEU A 340 -15.90 -13.08 14.39
CA LEU A 340 -16.21 -14.12 13.40
C LEU A 340 -17.51 -14.85 13.76
N ILE A 341 -17.65 -15.28 15.02
CA ILE A 341 -18.85 -15.96 15.49
C ILE A 341 -20.11 -15.10 15.36
N LYS A 342 -20.01 -13.79 15.63
CA LYS A 342 -21.13 -12.85 15.44
C LYS A 342 -21.59 -12.80 13.99
N VAL A 343 -20.68 -12.72 13.03
CA VAL A 343 -20.99 -12.68 11.60
C VAL A 343 -21.55 -14.03 11.13
N LEU A 344 -20.93 -15.14 11.52
CA LEU A 344 -21.38 -16.51 11.16
C LEU A 344 -22.73 -16.86 11.77
N SER A 345 -23.07 -16.32 12.94
CA SER A 345 -24.37 -16.58 13.59
C SER A 345 -25.53 -15.76 12.99
N ASP A 346 -25.24 -14.72 12.22
CA ASP A 346 -26.23 -13.86 11.54
C ASP A 346 -25.75 -13.53 10.12
N PRO A 347 -25.95 -14.44 9.15
CA PRO A 347 -25.57 -14.25 7.76
C PRO A 347 -26.15 -12.98 7.12
N GLU A 348 -27.38 -12.62 7.48
CA GLU A 348 -28.03 -11.40 6.98
C GLU A 348 -27.35 -10.13 7.48
N ARG A 349 -26.86 -10.13 8.71
CA ARG A 349 -26.01 -9.05 9.22
C ARG A 349 -24.70 -8.97 8.43
N GLY A 350 -24.05 -10.11 8.18
CA GLY A 350 -22.85 -10.15 7.34
C GLY A 350 -23.12 -9.58 5.94
N ARG A 351 -24.23 -9.95 5.31
CA ARG A 351 -24.64 -9.41 4.01
C ARG A 351 -24.85 -7.90 4.04
N ARG A 352 -25.56 -7.38 5.05
CA ARG A 352 -25.77 -5.92 5.22
C ARG A 352 -24.42 -5.20 5.39
N MET A 353 -23.53 -5.74 6.23
CA MET A 353 -22.18 -5.18 6.42
C MET A 353 -21.40 -5.10 5.11
N GLY A 354 -21.47 -6.14 4.27
CA GLY A 354 -20.81 -6.15 2.97
C GLY A 354 -21.35 -5.06 2.02
N ILE A 355 -22.66 -4.84 1.98
CA ILE A 355 -23.33 -3.79 1.19
C ILE A 355 -22.84 -2.41 1.65
N GLU A 356 -22.88 -2.14 2.96
CA GLU A 356 -22.44 -0.87 3.52
C GLU A 356 -20.94 -0.64 3.33
N GLY A 357 -20.13 -1.69 3.49
CA GLY A 357 -18.69 -1.64 3.22
C GLY A 357 -18.38 -1.24 1.79
N ARG A 358 -19.09 -1.83 0.82
CA ARG A 358 -18.96 -1.48 -0.59
C ARG A 358 -19.38 -0.03 -0.87
N ALA A 359 -20.51 0.42 -0.33
CA ALA A 359 -20.97 1.80 -0.50
C ALA A 359 -19.93 2.79 0.05
N LEU A 360 -19.31 2.48 1.19
CA LEU A 360 -18.26 3.28 1.82
C LEU A 360 -16.99 3.29 0.96
N ALA A 361 -16.56 2.14 0.44
CA ALA A 361 -15.42 2.03 -0.46
C ALA A 361 -15.63 2.84 -1.75
N ALA A 362 -16.83 2.75 -2.35
CA ALA A 362 -17.23 3.50 -3.54
C ALA A 362 -17.22 5.02 -3.33
N LYS A 363 -17.52 5.46 -2.14
CA LYS A 363 -17.57 6.89 -1.80
C LYS A 363 -16.19 7.48 -1.53
N HIS A 364 -15.30 6.73 -0.85
CA HIS A 364 -14.10 7.32 -0.26
C HIS A 364 -12.77 6.78 -0.83
N PHE A 365 -12.76 5.56 -1.38
CA PHE A 365 -11.53 4.85 -1.74
C PHE A 365 -11.43 4.54 -3.23
N THR A 366 -11.93 5.45 -4.08
CA THR A 366 -11.86 5.29 -5.52
C THR A 366 -10.54 5.83 -6.10
N THR A 367 -10.10 5.26 -7.21
CA THR A 367 -8.97 5.76 -7.98
C THR A 367 -9.15 7.22 -8.38
N GLU A 368 -10.37 7.61 -8.73
CA GLU A 368 -10.71 8.99 -9.10
C GLU A 368 -10.51 9.96 -7.93
N ALA A 369 -10.98 9.61 -6.74
CA ALA A 369 -10.80 10.41 -5.53
C ALA A 369 -9.31 10.57 -5.17
N MET A 370 -8.54 9.48 -5.24
CA MET A 370 -7.09 9.50 -5.05
C MET A 370 -6.39 10.41 -6.06
N MET A 371 -6.70 10.26 -7.34
CA MET A 371 -6.07 11.03 -8.41
C MET A 371 -6.46 12.50 -8.38
N SER A 372 -7.73 12.83 -8.11
CA SER A 372 -8.19 14.21 -7.98
C SER A 372 -7.41 14.97 -6.90
N LYS A 373 -7.24 14.38 -5.72
CA LYS A 373 -6.44 14.98 -4.64
C LYS A 373 -4.95 15.09 -5.02
N THR A 374 -4.37 14.02 -5.59
CA THR A 374 -2.96 14.01 -6.00
C THR A 374 -2.67 15.10 -7.02
N VAL A 375 -3.46 15.17 -8.07
CA VAL A 375 -3.30 16.14 -9.17
C VAL A 375 -3.55 17.57 -8.69
N GLY A 376 -4.56 17.78 -7.84
CA GLY A 376 -4.83 19.08 -7.23
C GLY A 376 -3.63 19.66 -6.50
N ILE A 377 -2.97 18.85 -5.66
CA ILE A 377 -1.77 19.29 -4.93
C ILE A 377 -0.59 19.50 -5.89
N TYR A 378 -0.41 18.66 -6.91
CA TYR A 378 0.63 18.87 -7.91
C TYR A 378 0.48 20.22 -8.62
N GLN A 379 -0.74 20.54 -9.05
CA GLN A 379 -1.05 21.80 -9.72
C GLN A 379 -0.82 23.01 -8.80
N GLU A 380 -1.24 22.91 -7.54
CA GLU A 380 -1.01 23.95 -6.54
C GLU A 380 0.49 24.25 -6.35
N LEU A 381 1.30 23.20 -6.19
CA LEU A 381 2.75 23.33 -6.02
C LEU A 381 3.44 23.94 -7.25
N LEU A 382 2.97 23.61 -8.46
CA LEU A 382 3.51 24.17 -9.70
C LEU A 382 3.12 25.63 -9.88
N ASN A 383 1.90 26.04 -9.51
CA ASN A 383 1.42 27.41 -9.61
C ASN A 383 2.14 28.35 -8.64
N ARG A 384 2.43 27.94 -7.41
CA ARG A 384 3.24 28.69 -6.46
C ARG A 384 4.63 29.02 -7.02
N THR A 385 5.23 28.14 -7.81
CA THR A 385 6.54 28.38 -8.47
C THR A 385 6.48 29.43 -9.57
N SER A 386 5.31 29.63 -10.18
CA SER A 386 5.11 30.63 -11.24
C SER A 386 4.90 32.04 -10.72
N GLN A 387 4.43 32.18 -9.47
CA GLN A 387 4.23 33.48 -8.81
C GLN A 387 5.52 34.04 -8.16
N ASP A 388 6.47 33.16 -7.84
CA ASP A 388 7.77 33.53 -7.25
C ASP A 388 8.84 33.87 -8.31
N ARG A 389 8.46 33.99 -9.58
CA ARG A 389 9.31 34.41 -10.72
C ARG A 389 8.92 35.76 -11.26
#